data_4fa56020ed019e66abb0da47b75d751c
#
_entry.id   4fa56020ed019e66abb0da47b75d751c
#
_cell.length_a   1.000
_cell.length_b   1.000
_cell.length_c   1.000
_cell.angle_alpha   90.00
_cell.angle_beta   90.00
_cell.angle_gamma   90.00
#
_symmetry.space_group_name_H-M   'P 1'
#
loop_
_entity.id
_entity.type
_entity.pdbx_description
1 polymer ?
#
loop_
_entity_poly.entity_id
_entity_poly.type
_entity_poly.pdbx_seq_one_letter_code
_entity_poly.pdbx_strand_id
1 'polypeptide(L)'
;MDFDRQKFPVLLRGTWFGINRAFRRKLERISITPVQYTVLRNLSEGEGRVLSQQNLADALSTNKNNLADLLNRMEERKLVKRYGNPNDHRNKKVTITKRGRNEFVRARKHALDLQGGILARFSRKEQSVLLACFSRCNEKLDELD
;
A
#
# COMPACT_ATOMS: atom_id res chain seq x y z
N MET A 1 18.59 -29.35 -2.99
CA MET A 1 18.33 -28.42 -1.86
C MET A 1 16.92 -28.66 -1.39
N ASP A 2 16.74 -29.30 -0.23
CA ASP A 2 15.41 -29.54 0.31
C ASP A 2 14.77 -28.19 0.69
N PHE A 3 13.61 -27.94 0.09
CA PHE A 3 12.82 -26.76 0.39
C PHE A 3 12.21 -26.91 1.78
N ASP A 4 12.74 -26.16 2.75
CA ASP A 4 12.18 -26.13 4.10
C ASP A 4 10.89 -25.31 4.11
N ARG A 5 9.76 -26.01 3.96
CA ARG A 5 8.43 -25.41 3.94
C ARG A 5 8.10 -24.65 5.23
N GLN A 6 8.72 -24.99 6.33
CA GLN A 6 8.51 -24.29 7.61
C GLN A 6 9.18 -22.91 7.65
N LYS A 7 10.24 -22.70 6.88
CA LYS A 7 10.92 -21.40 6.79
C LYS A 7 10.17 -20.39 5.93
N PHE A 8 9.38 -20.84 4.95
CA PHE A 8 8.69 -19.95 4.02
C PHE A 8 7.82 -18.91 4.74
N PRO A 9 6.83 -19.28 5.58
CA PRO A 9 5.97 -18.29 6.24
C PRO A 9 6.74 -17.40 7.22
N VAL A 10 7.77 -17.92 7.87
CA VAL A 10 8.60 -17.14 8.81
C VAL A 10 9.41 -16.08 8.07
N LEU A 11 10.05 -16.43 6.97
CA LEU A 11 10.84 -15.50 6.16
C LEU A 11 9.96 -14.45 5.49
N LEU A 12 8.83 -14.87 4.90
CA LEU A 12 7.87 -13.96 4.26
C LEU A 12 7.34 -12.93 5.26
N ARG A 13 6.88 -13.40 6.43
CA ARG A 13 6.39 -12.53 7.50
C ARG A 13 7.48 -11.59 8.01
N GLY A 14 8.68 -12.11 8.27
CA GLY A 14 9.83 -11.33 8.74
C GLY A 14 10.22 -10.23 7.74
N THR A 15 10.26 -10.56 6.46
CA THR A 15 10.54 -9.61 5.37
C THR A 15 9.46 -8.52 5.31
N TRP A 16 8.19 -8.89 5.32
CA TRP A 16 7.07 -7.94 5.28
C TRP A 16 7.10 -6.96 6.47
N PHE A 17 7.23 -7.47 7.70
CA PHE A 17 7.31 -6.61 8.88
C PHE A 17 8.59 -5.76 8.91
N GLY A 18 9.71 -6.31 8.45
CA GLY A 18 10.97 -5.59 8.33
C GLY A 18 10.87 -4.40 7.38
N ILE A 19 10.31 -4.61 6.19
CA ILE A 19 10.08 -3.55 5.19
C ILE A 19 9.16 -2.47 5.77
N ASN A 20 8.02 -2.85 6.36
CA ASN A 20 7.08 -1.89 6.93
C ASN A 20 7.70 -1.08 8.07
N ARG A 21 8.47 -1.71 8.94
CA ARG A 21 9.19 -1.02 10.03
C ARG A 21 10.22 -0.02 9.49
N ALA A 22 11.02 -0.43 8.50
CA ALA A 22 12.00 0.44 7.88
C ALA A 22 11.34 1.62 7.16
N PHE A 23 10.25 1.37 6.44
CA PHE A 23 9.49 2.42 5.75
C PHE A 23 8.85 3.39 6.74
N ARG A 24 8.26 2.90 7.82
CA ARG A 24 7.70 3.75 8.89
C ARG A 24 8.73 4.74 9.42
N ARG A 25 9.95 4.29 9.74
CA ARG A 25 11.05 5.15 10.20
C ARG A 25 11.40 6.24 9.18
N LYS A 26 11.41 5.89 7.88
CA LYS A 26 11.66 6.89 6.81
C LYS A 26 10.55 7.91 6.68
N LEU A 27 9.31 7.55 7.00
CA LEU A 27 8.13 8.42 6.93
C LEU A 27 7.92 9.29 8.16
N GLU A 28 8.63 9.10 9.26
CA GLU A 28 8.45 9.87 10.51
C GLU A 28 8.49 11.39 10.28
N ARG A 29 9.40 11.86 9.43
CA ARG A 29 9.53 13.29 9.09
C ARG A 29 8.43 13.84 8.18
N ILE A 30 7.66 12.97 7.55
CA ILE A 30 6.56 13.33 6.65
C ILE A 30 5.23 13.24 7.37
N SER A 31 5.20 12.61 8.53
CA SER A 31 4.02 12.41 9.36
C SER A 31 2.89 11.61 8.69
N ILE A 32 3.20 10.73 7.75
CA ILE A 32 2.26 9.74 7.22
C ILE A 32 2.71 8.33 7.57
N THR A 33 1.76 7.42 7.64
CA THR A 33 2.04 6.00 7.90
C THR A 33 2.19 5.20 6.59
N PRO A 34 2.81 4.01 6.60
CA PRO A 34 2.87 3.15 5.42
C PRO A 34 1.50 2.86 4.80
N VAL A 35 0.46 2.64 5.62
CA VAL A 35 -0.89 2.38 5.10
C VAL A 35 -1.51 3.64 4.49
N GLN A 36 -1.28 4.81 5.05
CA GLN A 36 -1.70 6.09 4.45
C GLN A 36 -0.99 6.33 3.12
N TYR A 37 0.31 6.01 3.04
CA TYR A 37 1.04 6.04 1.78
C TYR A 37 0.41 5.12 0.72
N THR A 38 0.00 3.91 1.11
CA THR A 38 -0.65 2.97 0.19
C THR A 38 -1.98 3.51 -0.33
N VAL A 39 -2.79 4.15 0.50
CA VAL A 39 -4.01 4.86 0.07
C VAL A 39 -3.68 5.95 -0.94
N LEU A 40 -2.74 6.84 -0.60
CA LEU A 40 -2.35 7.94 -1.48
C LEU A 40 -1.78 7.45 -2.81
N ARG A 41 -1.03 6.35 -2.80
CA ARG A 41 -0.53 5.72 -4.02
C ARG A 41 -1.67 5.26 -4.93
N ASN A 42 -2.63 4.53 -4.39
CA ASN A 42 -3.79 4.06 -5.16
C ASN A 42 -4.60 5.22 -5.75
N LEU A 43 -4.71 6.34 -5.03
CA LEU A 43 -5.41 7.53 -5.50
C LEU A 43 -4.58 8.39 -6.47
N SER A 44 -3.26 8.21 -6.49
CA SER A 44 -2.33 8.99 -7.35
C SER A 44 -2.04 8.32 -8.68
N GLU A 45 -2.32 7.04 -8.83
CA GLU A 45 -2.15 6.30 -10.08
C GLU A 45 -3.21 6.71 -11.10
N GLY A 46 -2.89 7.70 -11.91
CA GLY A 46 -3.75 8.34 -12.90
C GLY A 46 -4.22 9.74 -12.48
N GLU A 47 -4.24 10.69 -13.44
CA GLU A 47 -4.75 12.04 -13.18
C GLU A 47 -6.23 12.00 -12.81
N GLY A 48 -6.58 12.62 -11.69
CA GLY A 48 -7.97 12.76 -11.25
C GLY A 48 -8.65 11.45 -10.85
N ARG A 49 -7.89 10.42 -10.47
CA ARG A 49 -8.46 9.14 -10.07
C ARG A 49 -9.37 9.29 -8.86
N VAL A 50 -10.57 8.83 -9.03
CA VAL A 50 -11.59 8.73 -7.99
C VAL A 50 -11.88 7.25 -7.76
N LEU A 51 -11.69 6.78 -6.54
CA LEU A 51 -11.99 5.41 -6.16
C LEU A 51 -13.18 5.37 -5.22
N SER A 52 -14.01 4.33 -5.34
CA SER A 52 -14.99 4.04 -4.30
C SER A 52 -14.28 3.56 -3.03
N GLN A 53 -14.91 3.77 -1.87
CA GLN A 53 -14.37 3.22 -0.62
C GLN A 53 -14.28 1.70 -0.67
N GLN A 54 -15.20 1.03 -1.40
CA GLN A 54 -15.13 -0.41 -1.59
C GLN A 54 -13.89 -0.82 -2.37
N ASN A 55 -13.63 -0.19 -3.52
CA ASN A 55 -12.44 -0.50 -4.32
C ASN A 55 -11.14 -0.24 -3.54
N LEU A 56 -11.13 0.78 -2.68
CA LEU A 56 -9.98 1.04 -1.80
C LEU A 56 -9.82 -0.03 -0.72
N ALA A 57 -10.92 -0.49 -0.11
CA ALA A 57 -10.89 -1.57 0.88
C ALA A 57 -10.34 -2.86 0.28
N ASP A 58 -10.80 -3.21 -0.92
CA ASP A 58 -10.34 -4.38 -1.67
C ASP A 58 -8.83 -4.26 -2.00
N ALA A 59 -8.41 -3.11 -2.53
CA ALA A 59 -7.00 -2.85 -2.87
C ALA A 59 -6.05 -2.88 -1.64
N LEU A 60 -6.54 -2.56 -0.45
CA LEU A 60 -5.78 -2.62 0.79
C LEU A 60 -5.95 -3.94 1.56
N SER A 61 -6.76 -4.86 1.05
CA SER A 61 -7.11 -6.12 1.73
C SER A 61 -7.59 -5.85 3.18
N THR A 62 -8.48 -4.87 3.34
CA THR A 62 -9.00 -4.44 4.64
C THR A 62 -10.53 -4.39 4.64
N ASN A 63 -11.12 -4.37 5.82
CA ASN A 63 -12.56 -4.22 5.96
C ASN A 63 -13.01 -2.76 5.92
N LYS A 64 -14.31 -2.55 5.71
CA LYS A 64 -14.93 -1.21 5.58
C LYS A 64 -14.73 -0.34 6.82
N ASN A 65 -14.79 -0.92 8.01
CA ASN A 65 -14.69 -0.16 9.26
C ASN A 65 -13.26 0.38 9.45
N ASN A 66 -12.26 -0.47 9.27
CA ASN A 66 -10.86 -0.07 9.36
C ASN A 66 -10.51 0.99 8.32
N LEU A 67 -11.04 0.85 7.09
CA LEU A 67 -10.86 1.85 6.05
C LEU A 67 -11.54 3.17 6.42
N ALA A 68 -12.77 3.14 6.94
CA ALA A 68 -13.49 4.35 7.33
C ALA A 68 -12.73 5.15 8.39
N ASP A 69 -12.20 4.49 9.42
CA ASP A 69 -11.39 5.11 10.47
C ASP A 69 -10.08 5.68 9.91
N LEU A 70 -9.45 4.98 8.99
CA LEU A 70 -8.25 5.45 8.30
C LEU A 70 -8.55 6.71 7.49
N LEU A 71 -9.62 6.70 6.70
CA LEU A 71 -10.02 7.83 5.86
C LEU A 71 -10.48 9.02 6.69
N ASN A 72 -11.15 8.83 7.83
CA ASN A 72 -11.50 9.91 8.77
C ASN A 72 -10.23 10.68 9.17
N ARG A 73 -9.22 9.97 9.66
CA ARG A 73 -7.94 10.58 10.06
C ARG A 73 -7.21 11.25 8.89
N MET A 74 -7.30 10.69 7.68
CA MET A 74 -6.69 11.29 6.50
C MET A 74 -7.43 12.54 6.03
N GLU A 75 -8.75 12.56 6.17
CA GLU A 75 -9.59 13.71 5.82
C GLU A 75 -9.41 14.87 6.81
N GLU A 76 -9.33 14.60 8.12
CA GLU A 76 -8.98 15.59 9.16
C GLU A 76 -7.64 16.27 8.86
N ARG A 77 -6.69 15.51 8.33
CA ARG A 77 -5.37 16.01 7.91
C ARG A 77 -5.36 16.61 6.51
N LYS A 78 -6.51 16.68 5.85
CA LYS A 78 -6.68 17.22 4.49
C LYS A 78 -5.83 16.51 3.44
N LEU A 79 -5.58 15.22 3.60
CA LEU A 79 -4.82 14.40 2.63
C LEU A 79 -5.73 13.85 1.54
N VAL A 80 -6.97 13.55 1.88
CA VAL A 80 -8.01 13.05 0.98
C VAL A 80 -9.30 13.83 1.18
N LYS A 81 -10.21 13.68 0.24
CA LYS A 81 -11.56 14.22 0.32
C LYS A 81 -12.55 13.14 -0.09
N ARG A 82 -13.66 13.03 0.63
CA ARG A 82 -14.72 12.08 0.33
C ARG A 82 -15.93 12.79 -0.22
N TYR A 83 -16.63 12.11 -1.12
CA TYR A 83 -17.86 12.58 -1.74
C TYR A 83 -18.91 11.47 -1.69
N GLY A 84 -20.19 11.86 -1.78
CA GLY A 84 -21.32 10.95 -1.90
C GLY A 84 -22.25 10.99 -0.70
N ASN A 85 -23.31 10.18 -0.77
CA ASN A 85 -24.31 10.10 0.28
C ASN A 85 -23.70 9.50 1.56
N PRO A 86 -23.81 10.15 2.73
CA PRO A 86 -23.30 9.63 4.01
C PRO A 86 -23.86 8.25 4.36
N ASN A 87 -25.05 7.91 3.87
CA ASN A 87 -25.73 6.64 4.16
C ASN A 87 -25.43 5.53 3.15
N ASP A 88 -24.77 5.83 2.03
CA ASP A 88 -24.41 4.85 1.00
C ASP A 88 -22.90 4.64 0.93
N HIS A 89 -22.42 3.66 1.70
CA HIS A 89 -21.01 3.30 1.74
C HIS A 89 -20.46 2.77 0.41
N ARG A 90 -21.31 2.23 -0.48
CA ARG A 90 -20.88 1.70 -1.78
C ARG A 90 -20.55 2.81 -2.76
N ASN A 91 -21.27 3.94 -2.68
CA ASN A 91 -21.11 5.08 -3.58
C ASN A 91 -20.22 6.19 -3.01
N LYS A 92 -19.71 6.05 -1.80
CA LYS A 92 -18.71 6.99 -1.28
C LYS A 92 -17.43 6.91 -2.10
N LYS A 93 -17.09 8.05 -2.68
CA LYS A 93 -15.89 8.22 -3.50
C LYS A 93 -14.82 8.96 -2.74
N VAL A 94 -13.57 8.60 -2.99
CA VAL A 94 -12.39 9.20 -2.36
C VAL A 94 -11.48 9.74 -3.44
N THR A 95 -10.93 10.93 -3.22
CA THR A 95 -9.94 11.56 -4.08
C THR A 95 -8.81 12.13 -3.25
N ILE A 96 -7.64 12.23 -3.85
CA ILE A 96 -6.46 12.85 -3.25
C ILE A 96 -6.56 14.37 -3.35
N THR A 97 -6.20 15.08 -2.28
CA THR A 97 -6.07 16.54 -2.29
C THR A 97 -4.70 16.97 -2.81
N LYS A 98 -4.53 18.29 -3.07
CA LYS A 98 -3.21 18.86 -3.39
C LYS A 98 -2.19 18.57 -2.28
N ARG A 99 -2.59 18.70 -1.01
CA ARG A 99 -1.72 18.38 0.13
C ARG A 99 -1.37 16.89 0.16
N GLY A 100 -2.35 16.01 -0.04
CA GLY A 100 -2.12 14.57 -0.10
C GLY A 100 -1.15 14.20 -1.21
N ARG A 101 -1.27 14.82 -2.38
CA ARG A 101 -0.34 14.62 -3.50
C ARG A 101 1.08 15.04 -3.15
N ASN A 102 1.25 16.19 -2.52
CA ASN A 102 2.57 16.66 -2.10
C ASN A 102 3.22 15.71 -1.09
N GLU A 103 2.47 15.24 -0.09
CA GLU A 103 2.97 14.27 0.89
C GLU A 103 3.28 12.91 0.23
N PHE A 104 2.46 12.48 -0.73
CA PHE A 104 2.71 11.27 -1.51
C PHE A 104 4.04 11.37 -2.28
N VAL A 105 4.28 12.46 -3.00
CA VAL A 105 5.52 12.65 -3.77
C VAL A 105 6.75 12.59 -2.85
N ARG A 106 6.70 13.23 -1.69
CA ARG A 106 7.78 13.18 -0.69
C ARG A 106 8.01 11.77 -0.17
N ALA A 107 6.93 11.07 0.20
CA ALA A 107 6.98 9.71 0.70
C ALA A 107 7.44 8.70 -0.35
N ARG A 108 7.03 8.89 -1.62
CA ARG A 108 7.42 8.03 -2.74
C ARG A 108 8.93 7.95 -2.93
N LYS A 109 9.64 9.05 -2.75
CA LYS A 109 11.10 9.05 -2.79
C LYS A 109 11.68 8.06 -1.77
N HIS A 110 11.21 8.11 -0.53
CA HIS A 110 11.66 7.19 0.51
C HIS A 110 11.28 5.73 0.23
N ALA A 111 10.10 5.49 -0.36
CA ALA A 111 9.68 4.16 -0.78
C ALA A 111 10.61 3.60 -1.86
N LEU A 112 10.91 4.38 -2.89
CA LEU A 112 11.80 3.97 -3.98
C LEU A 112 13.24 3.74 -3.49
N ASP A 113 13.76 4.60 -2.64
CA ASP A 113 15.09 4.45 -2.05
C ASP A 113 15.18 3.15 -1.22
N LEU A 114 14.16 2.85 -0.42
CA LEU A 114 14.11 1.62 0.37
C LEU A 114 14.02 0.38 -0.53
N GLN A 115 13.13 0.40 -1.52
CA GLN A 115 12.97 -0.70 -2.47
C GLN A 115 14.27 -0.94 -3.28
N GLY A 116 14.86 0.14 -3.77
CA GLY A 116 16.13 0.09 -4.50
C GLY A 116 17.26 -0.50 -3.66
N GLY A 117 17.37 -0.11 -2.40
CA GLY A 117 18.37 -0.65 -1.47
C GLY A 117 18.19 -2.14 -1.18
N ILE A 118 16.94 -2.61 -1.10
CA ILE A 118 16.62 -4.04 -0.92
C ILE A 118 16.95 -4.81 -2.22
N LEU A 119 16.43 -4.32 -3.35
CA LEU A 119 16.60 -4.99 -4.64
C LEU A 119 18.04 -5.01 -5.14
N ALA A 120 18.86 -4.04 -4.73
CA ALA A 120 20.30 -4.03 -5.03
C ALA A 120 21.09 -5.23 -4.43
N ARG A 121 20.50 -5.96 -3.49
CA ARG A 121 21.06 -7.20 -2.96
C ARG A 121 20.93 -8.40 -3.90
N PHE A 122 20.16 -8.25 -4.97
CA PHE A 122 19.83 -9.29 -5.94
C PHE A 122 20.37 -8.92 -7.32
N SER A 123 20.86 -9.90 -8.06
CA SER A 123 21.13 -9.73 -9.49
C SER A 123 19.83 -9.45 -10.25
N ARG A 124 19.91 -8.88 -11.45
CA ARG A 124 18.74 -8.62 -12.29
C ARG A 124 17.90 -9.87 -12.55
N LYS A 125 18.56 -11.03 -12.73
CA LYS A 125 17.88 -12.30 -12.92
C LYS A 125 17.09 -12.71 -11.68
N GLU A 126 17.70 -12.61 -10.50
CA GLU A 126 17.02 -12.90 -9.22
C GLU A 126 15.84 -11.96 -8.96
N GLN A 127 15.99 -10.65 -9.26
CA GLN A 127 14.88 -9.70 -9.18
C GLN A 127 13.70 -10.11 -10.06
N SER A 128 13.96 -10.49 -11.31
CA SER A 128 12.91 -10.93 -12.24
C SER A 128 12.23 -12.22 -11.75
N VAL A 129 12.99 -13.17 -11.25
CA VAL A 129 12.47 -14.42 -10.68
C VAL A 129 11.63 -14.14 -9.44
N LEU A 130 12.10 -13.28 -8.54
CA LEU A 130 11.38 -12.91 -7.32
C LEU A 130 10.01 -12.29 -7.63
N LEU A 131 9.97 -11.33 -8.56
CA LEU A 131 8.72 -10.68 -8.97
C LEU A 131 7.76 -11.68 -9.62
N ALA A 132 8.25 -12.55 -10.51
CA ALA A 132 7.44 -13.58 -11.14
C ALA A 132 6.88 -14.59 -10.12
N CYS A 133 7.65 -14.94 -9.09
CA CYS A 133 7.19 -15.82 -8.02
C CYS A 133 6.07 -15.17 -7.20
N PHE A 134 6.21 -13.90 -6.82
CA PHE A 134 5.15 -13.19 -6.09
C PHE A 134 3.88 -13.00 -6.93
N SER A 135 4.00 -12.71 -8.24
CA SER A 135 2.83 -12.63 -9.13
C SER A 135 2.04 -13.93 -9.13
N ARG A 136 2.73 -15.06 -9.31
CA ARG A 136 2.08 -16.40 -9.26
C ARG A 136 1.47 -16.74 -7.90
N CYS A 137 2.09 -16.27 -6.81
CA CYS A 137 1.50 -16.43 -5.48
C CYS A 137 0.18 -15.66 -5.38
N ASN A 138 0.16 -14.41 -5.84
CA ASN A 138 -1.04 -13.58 -5.80
C ASN A 138 -2.16 -14.16 -6.67
N GLU A 139 -1.85 -14.59 -7.92
CA GLU A 139 -2.81 -15.26 -8.78
C GLU A 139 -3.46 -16.47 -8.08
N LYS A 140 -2.64 -17.28 -7.40
CA LYS A 140 -3.17 -18.45 -6.68
C LYS A 140 -4.03 -18.06 -5.47
N LEU A 141 -3.70 -16.98 -4.78
CA LEU A 141 -4.49 -16.49 -3.65
C LEU A 141 -5.83 -15.92 -4.12
N ASP A 142 -5.84 -15.19 -5.25
CA ASP A 142 -7.08 -14.66 -5.85
C ASP A 142 -8.06 -15.77 -6.29
N GLU A 143 -7.56 -16.98 -6.63
CA GLU A 143 -8.40 -18.14 -6.92
C GLU A 143 -9.07 -18.76 -5.68
N LEU A 144 -8.61 -18.41 -4.48
CA LEU A 144 -9.11 -18.99 -3.21
C LEU A 144 -10.16 -18.10 -2.54
N ASP A 145 -10.33 -16.85 -2.99
CA ASP A 145 -11.31 -15.87 -2.52
C ASP A 145 -12.60 -15.95 -3.34
#